data_c07aa4908dce9d1f64aa2a0f0ed15670
#
_entry.id   c07aa4908dce9d1f64aa2a0f0ed15670
#
_cell.length_a   1.000
_cell.length_b   1.000
_cell.length_c   1.000
_cell.angle_alpha   90.00
_cell.angle_beta   90.00
_cell.angle_gamma   90.00
#
_symmetry.space_group_name_H-M   'P 1'
#
loop_
_entity.id
_entity.type
_entity.pdbx_description
1 polymer ?
#
loop_
_entity_poly.entity_id
_entity_poly.type
_entity_poly.pdbx_seq_one_letter_code
_entity_poly.pdbx_strand_id
1 'polypeptide(L)'
;KLDPVIAEDALFNYGKLQYELGGGAFNGAINVLTRYVERYPSSPRAEEARALLIAAYYNSRDYDAAYRAIKQMPSGDADIRAALQKITYFRGLEAYSAGDMRAAQRYLAESAAINVSPKYSALNSFWQGEIAFAQGDYPVAAAKYNAYLKRAPRSEKEYAMALYNLGYCAFSRMDMAQARGSFEKFLAVYPARDRYRADACNRQGDIRYSDREFEAAVAEYDRAA
;
A
#
# COMPACT_ATOMS: atom_id res chain seq x y z
N LYS A 1 -17.69 39.06 26.11
CA LYS A 1 -17.80 38.10 24.95
C LYS A 1 -16.53 38.28 24.16
N LEU A 2 -15.79 37.21 23.87
CA LEU A 2 -14.65 37.29 22.95
C LEU A 2 -15.15 37.71 21.56
N ASP A 3 -14.34 38.52 20.90
CA ASP A 3 -14.56 38.91 19.52
C ASP A 3 -14.62 37.61 18.65
N PRO A 4 -15.65 37.43 17.81
CA PRO A 4 -15.79 36.24 16.99
C PRO A 4 -14.57 35.94 16.09
N VAL A 5 -13.93 36.99 15.56
CA VAL A 5 -12.73 36.88 14.71
C VAL A 5 -11.55 36.35 15.52
N ILE A 6 -11.33 36.92 16.72
CA ILE A 6 -10.28 36.45 17.63
C ILE A 6 -10.54 35.01 18.08
N ALA A 7 -11.80 34.66 18.34
CA ALA A 7 -12.18 33.31 18.76
C ALA A 7 -11.93 32.26 17.65
N GLU A 8 -12.21 32.60 16.39
CA GLU A 8 -11.92 31.78 15.23
C GLU A 8 -10.41 31.58 15.04
N ASP A 9 -9.65 32.69 15.04
CA ASP A 9 -8.21 32.67 14.88
C ASP A 9 -7.50 31.85 15.95
N ALA A 10 -7.90 32.03 17.20
CA ALA A 10 -7.37 31.27 18.34
C ALA A 10 -7.65 29.75 18.20
N LEU A 11 -8.86 29.38 17.79
CA LEU A 11 -9.24 27.96 17.65
C LEU A 11 -8.44 27.29 16.52
N PHE A 12 -8.27 27.98 15.39
CA PHE A 12 -7.49 27.47 14.26
C PHE A 12 -6.02 27.29 14.64
N ASN A 13 -5.38 28.32 15.18
CA ASN A 13 -3.98 28.27 15.56
C ASN A 13 -3.71 27.24 16.67
N TYR A 14 -4.65 27.08 17.60
CA TYR A 14 -4.57 26.02 18.61
C TYR A 14 -4.61 24.63 17.99
N GLY A 15 -5.50 24.39 17.03
CA GLY A 15 -5.56 23.11 16.30
C GLY A 15 -4.30 22.83 15.52
N LYS A 16 -3.74 23.84 14.84
CA LYS A 16 -2.48 23.74 14.11
C LYS A 16 -1.29 23.44 15.03
N LEU A 17 -1.20 24.13 16.15
CA LEU A 17 -0.17 23.90 17.17
C LEU A 17 -0.26 22.48 17.76
N GLN A 18 -1.46 21.99 18.06
CA GLN A 18 -1.66 20.64 18.54
C GLN A 18 -1.21 19.58 17.51
N TYR A 19 -1.41 19.86 16.23
CA TYR A 19 -0.92 18.99 15.15
C TYR A 19 0.62 19.00 15.06
N GLU A 20 1.24 20.17 15.13
CA GLU A 20 2.71 20.36 15.07
C GLU A 20 3.41 19.70 16.28
N LEU A 21 2.81 19.78 17.45
CA LEU A 21 3.34 19.13 18.66
C LEU A 21 3.23 17.60 18.63
N GLY A 22 2.33 17.03 17.83
CA GLY A 22 2.21 15.57 17.64
C GLY A 22 1.87 14.78 18.91
N GLY A 23 1.48 15.45 19.99
CA GLY A 23 1.24 14.83 21.28
C GLY A 23 0.00 13.93 21.30
N GLY A 24 0.08 12.84 22.08
CA GLY A 24 -1.07 11.97 22.35
C GLY A 24 -1.71 11.35 21.10
N ALA A 25 -0.92 10.87 20.15
CA ALA A 25 -1.39 10.28 18.90
C ALA A 25 -2.34 11.21 18.11
N PHE A 26 -2.06 12.51 18.12
CA PHE A 26 -2.82 13.56 17.42
C PHE A 26 -4.26 13.79 17.90
N ASN A 27 -4.72 13.16 18.98
CA ASN A 27 -6.08 13.31 19.49
C ASN A 27 -6.45 14.76 19.83
N GLY A 28 -5.49 15.53 20.35
CA GLY A 28 -5.70 16.97 20.62
C GLY A 28 -6.00 17.75 19.34
N ALA A 29 -5.20 17.54 18.29
CA ALA A 29 -5.39 18.17 16.99
C ALA A 29 -6.73 17.74 16.36
N ILE A 30 -7.04 16.46 16.38
CA ILE A 30 -8.31 15.90 15.85
C ILE A 30 -9.51 16.59 16.51
N ASN A 31 -9.56 16.64 17.84
CA ASN A 31 -10.68 17.25 18.57
C ASN A 31 -10.85 18.75 18.26
N VAL A 32 -9.76 19.50 18.23
CA VAL A 32 -9.79 20.95 18.00
C VAL A 32 -10.13 21.27 16.55
N LEU A 33 -9.49 20.59 15.59
CA LEU A 33 -9.74 20.81 14.16
C LEU A 33 -11.12 20.38 13.73
N THR A 34 -11.67 19.29 14.29
CA THR A 34 -13.07 18.90 14.06
C THR A 34 -14.02 20.01 14.50
N ARG A 35 -13.86 20.52 15.73
CA ARG A 35 -14.67 21.66 16.23
C ARG A 35 -14.53 22.90 15.36
N TYR A 36 -13.34 23.16 14.82
CA TYR A 36 -13.11 24.29 13.94
C TYR A 36 -13.89 24.15 12.64
N VAL A 37 -13.77 23.00 11.96
CA VAL A 37 -14.44 22.73 10.68
C VAL A 37 -15.96 22.74 10.82
N GLU A 38 -16.51 22.23 11.93
CA GLU A 38 -17.93 22.26 12.22
C GLU A 38 -18.45 23.67 12.49
N ARG A 39 -17.69 24.47 13.23
CA ARG A 39 -18.12 25.82 13.65
C ARG A 39 -17.94 26.87 12.57
N TYR A 40 -16.91 26.71 11.71
CA TYR A 40 -16.51 27.69 10.69
C TYR A 40 -16.39 27.05 9.29
N PRO A 41 -17.45 26.39 8.78
CA PRO A 41 -17.36 25.61 7.53
C PRO A 41 -17.06 26.47 6.30
N SER A 42 -17.42 27.77 6.34
CA SER A 42 -17.25 28.74 5.26
C SER A 42 -16.03 29.65 5.45
N SER A 43 -15.20 29.40 6.46
CA SER A 43 -13.98 30.17 6.69
C SER A 43 -12.99 29.98 5.54
N PRO A 44 -12.22 31.02 5.15
CA PRO A 44 -11.10 30.89 4.23
C PRO A 44 -10.06 29.86 4.69
N ARG A 45 -9.98 29.56 5.99
CA ARG A 45 -9.06 28.58 6.58
C ARG A 45 -9.68 27.18 6.71
N ALA A 46 -10.94 26.99 6.34
CA ALA A 46 -11.64 25.70 6.51
C ALA A 46 -10.95 24.59 5.71
N GLU A 47 -10.43 24.88 4.53
CA GLU A 47 -9.70 23.89 3.72
C GLU A 47 -8.37 23.49 4.36
N GLU A 48 -7.59 24.45 4.87
CA GLU A 48 -6.35 24.15 5.60
C GLU A 48 -6.63 23.33 6.86
N ALA A 49 -7.69 23.67 7.61
CA ALA A 49 -8.10 22.94 8.81
C ALA A 49 -8.49 21.49 8.47
N ARG A 50 -9.20 21.28 7.36
CA ARG A 50 -9.57 19.93 6.87
C ARG A 50 -8.34 19.14 6.47
N ALA A 51 -7.39 19.76 5.75
CA ALA A 51 -6.15 19.10 5.36
C ALA A 51 -5.33 18.65 6.59
N LEU A 52 -5.21 19.51 7.61
CA LEU A 52 -4.57 19.17 8.88
C LEU A 52 -5.30 18.06 9.63
N LEU A 53 -6.65 18.07 9.63
CA LEU A 53 -7.48 17.03 10.26
C LEU A 53 -7.25 15.68 9.58
N ILE A 54 -7.21 15.63 8.25
CA ILE A 54 -6.91 14.40 7.50
C ILE A 54 -5.52 13.89 7.84
N ALA A 55 -4.54 14.78 7.88
CA ALA A 55 -3.17 14.42 8.24
C ALA A 55 -3.08 13.90 9.67
N ALA A 56 -3.84 14.49 10.61
CA ALA A 56 -3.92 14.02 11.99
C ALA A 56 -4.53 12.60 12.10
N TYR A 57 -5.62 12.35 11.42
CA TYR A 57 -6.21 10.99 11.34
C TYR A 57 -5.26 9.99 10.69
N TYR A 58 -4.59 10.38 9.61
CA TYR A 58 -3.61 9.51 8.96
C TYR A 58 -2.45 9.14 9.90
N ASN A 59 -1.92 10.14 10.61
CA ASN A 59 -0.79 9.95 11.54
C ASN A 59 -1.20 9.16 12.79
N SER A 60 -2.47 9.26 13.23
CA SER A 60 -3.02 8.42 14.30
C SER A 60 -3.32 7.00 13.84
N ARG A 61 -3.22 6.70 12.54
CA ARG A 61 -3.63 5.44 11.89
C ARG A 61 -5.13 5.14 11.97
N ASP A 62 -5.96 6.12 12.29
CA ASP A 62 -7.42 5.99 12.20
C ASP A 62 -7.87 6.27 10.76
N TYR A 63 -7.61 5.30 9.88
CA TYR A 63 -7.92 5.44 8.46
C TYR A 63 -9.42 5.47 8.18
N ASP A 64 -10.24 4.89 9.05
CA ASP A 64 -11.70 4.95 8.95
C ASP A 64 -12.24 6.36 9.20
N ALA A 65 -11.76 7.02 10.25
CA ALA A 65 -12.15 8.41 10.53
C ALA A 65 -11.61 9.36 9.45
N ALA A 66 -10.35 9.16 9.01
CA ALA A 66 -9.77 9.91 7.89
C ALA A 66 -10.60 9.77 6.61
N TYR A 67 -11.03 8.56 6.28
CA TYR A 67 -11.88 8.29 5.12
C TYR A 67 -13.22 9.01 5.21
N ARG A 68 -13.91 8.94 6.36
CA ARG A 68 -15.18 9.65 6.56
C ARG A 68 -15.01 11.17 6.44
N ALA A 69 -13.96 11.73 7.03
CA ALA A 69 -13.67 13.16 6.96
C ALA A 69 -13.43 13.62 5.51
N ILE A 70 -12.62 12.88 4.76
CA ILE A 70 -12.29 13.21 3.36
C ILE A 70 -13.51 13.10 2.43
N LYS A 71 -14.40 12.14 2.66
CA LYS A 71 -15.62 11.97 1.85
C LYS A 71 -16.62 13.14 2.00
N GLN A 72 -16.50 13.94 3.04
CA GLN A 72 -17.29 15.14 3.25
C GLN A 72 -16.72 16.38 2.57
N MET A 73 -15.51 16.26 1.99
CA MET A 73 -14.87 17.37 1.30
C MET A 73 -15.27 17.47 -0.18
N PRO A 74 -15.12 18.66 -0.79
CA PRO A 74 -15.32 18.82 -2.23
C PRO A 74 -14.39 17.90 -3.02
N SER A 75 -14.94 17.04 -3.86
CA SER A 75 -14.20 15.99 -4.60
C SER A 75 -13.35 16.50 -5.77
N GLY A 76 -13.38 17.80 -6.06
CA GLY A 76 -12.69 18.41 -7.22
C GLY A 76 -11.19 18.62 -7.04
N ASP A 77 -10.70 18.67 -5.79
CA ASP A 77 -9.31 18.96 -5.47
C ASP A 77 -8.41 17.73 -5.70
N ALA A 78 -7.28 17.93 -6.39
CA ALA A 78 -6.31 16.88 -6.68
C ALA A 78 -5.64 16.34 -5.41
N ASP A 79 -5.37 17.21 -4.44
CA ASP A 79 -4.72 16.82 -3.17
C ASP A 79 -5.68 16.02 -2.30
N ILE A 80 -6.96 16.37 -2.26
CA ILE A 80 -8.01 15.62 -1.58
C ILE A 80 -8.17 14.23 -2.21
N ARG A 81 -8.17 14.16 -3.55
CA ARG A 81 -8.23 12.87 -4.26
C ARG A 81 -7.00 12.01 -4.00
N ALA A 82 -5.79 12.60 -3.97
CA ALA A 82 -4.56 11.89 -3.65
C ALA A 82 -4.57 11.37 -2.20
N ALA A 83 -5.03 12.18 -1.25
CA ALA A 83 -5.20 11.79 0.14
C ALA A 83 -6.25 10.67 0.29
N LEU A 84 -7.38 10.76 -0.42
CA LEU A 84 -8.41 9.71 -0.44
C LEU A 84 -7.84 8.39 -0.99
N GLN A 85 -7.08 8.43 -2.09
CA GLN A 85 -6.43 7.25 -2.65
C GLN A 85 -5.49 6.59 -1.64
N LYS A 86 -4.66 7.39 -0.98
CA LYS A 86 -3.71 6.93 0.03
C LYS A 86 -4.42 6.29 1.22
N ILE A 87 -5.43 6.95 1.77
CA ILE A 87 -6.19 6.47 2.95
C ILE A 87 -6.94 5.19 2.62
N THR A 88 -7.60 5.14 1.46
CA THR A 88 -8.33 3.95 1.02
C THR A 88 -7.38 2.76 0.80
N TYR A 89 -6.16 3.02 0.30
CA TYR A 89 -5.11 2.02 0.21
C TYR A 89 -4.73 1.45 1.60
N PHE A 90 -4.51 2.30 2.61
CA PHE A 90 -4.15 1.83 3.95
C PHE A 90 -5.29 1.08 4.63
N ARG A 91 -6.55 1.47 4.43
CA ARG A 91 -7.72 0.67 4.86
C ARG A 91 -7.70 -0.74 4.24
N GLY A 92 -7.32 -0.82 2.97
CA GLY A 92 -7.14 -2.11 2.29
C GLY A 92 -6.06 -2.97 2.95
N LEU A 93 -4.95 -2.38 3.36
CA LEU A 93 -3.87 -3.09 4.07
C LEU A 93 -4.28 -3.53 5.49
N GLU A 94 -5.00 -2.69 6.22
CA GLU A 94 -5.55 -3.08 7.53
C GLU A 94 -6.49 -4.27 7.42
N ALA A 95 -7.43 -4.22 6.46
CA ALA A 95 -8.36 -5.32 6.21
C ALA A 95 -7.61 -6.61 5.80
N TYR A 96 -6.59 -6.49 4.96
CA TYR A 96 -5.74 -7.62 4.58
C TYR A 96 -5.04 -8.24 5.81
N SER A 97 -4.44 -7.39 6.65
CA SER A 97 -3.74 -7.83 7.87
C SER A 97 -4.70 -8.45 8.89
N ALA A 98 -5.95 -8.00 8.93
CA ALA A 98 -7.00 -8.58 9.77
C ALA A 98 -7.63 -9.87 9.19
N GLY A 99 -7.20 -10.30 7.99
CA GLY A 99 -7.75 -11.47 7.31
C GLY A 99 -9.09 -11.23 6.59
N ASP A 100 -9.61 -9.99 6.59
CA ASP A 100 -10.81 -9.65 5.83
C ASP A 100 -10.46 -9.38 4.35
N MET A 101 -10.25 -10.46 3.62
CA MET A 101 -9.87 -10.40 2.20
C MET A 101 -10.93 -9.72 1.33
N ARG A 102 -12.21 -9.80 1.73
CA ARG A 102 -13.32 -9.17 1.00
C ARG A 102 -13.30 -7.65 1.14
N ALA A 103 -13.11 -7.15 2.35
CA ALA A 103 -12.94 -5.71 2.60
C ALA A 103 -11.65 -5.19 1.97
N ALA A 104 -10.52 -5.94 2.09
CA ALA A 104 -9.25 -5.59 1.48
C ALA A 104 -9.39 -5.40 -0.04
N GLN A 105 -10.01 -6.36 -0.72
CA GLN A 105 -10.24 -6.30 -2.17
C GLN A 105 -11.08 -5.07 -2.56
N ARG A 106 -12.14 -4.77 -1.80
CA ARG A 106 -13.01 -3.62 -2.05
C ARG A 106 -12.25 -2.29 -1.91
N TYR A 107 -11.51 -2.10 -0.81
CA TYR A 107 -10.76 -0.85 -0.58
C TYR A 107 -9.61 -0.67 -1.56
N LEU A 108 -8.86 -1.73 -1.87
CA LEU A 108 -7.80 -1.65 -2.88
C LEU A 108 -8.34 -1.38 -4.28
N ALA A 109 -9.52 -1.90 -4.63
CA ALA A 109 -10.19 -1.58 -5.88
C ALA A 109 -10.67 -0.12 -5.94
N GLU A 110 -11.25 0.39 -4.84
CA GLU A 110 -11.64 1.80 -4.72
C GLU A 110 -10.41 2.72 -4.85
N SER A 111 -9.32 2.43 -4.13
CA SER A 111 -8.06 3.18 -4.23
C SER A 111 -7.50 3.16 -5.66
N ALA A 112 -7.54 2.02 -6.33
CA ALA A 112 -7.07 1.89 -7.72
C ALA A 112 -7.92 2.70 -8.71
N ALA A 113 -9.23 2.81 -8.47
CA ALA A 113 -10.15 3.60 -9.31
C ALA A 113 -9.90 5.11 -9.23
N ILE A 114 -9.41 5.62 -8.08
CA ILE A 114 -9.07 7.05 -7.92
C ILE A 114 -7.88 7.43 -8.82
N ASN A 115 -6.85 6.61 -8.90
CA ASN A 115 -5.74 6.66 -9.87
C ASN A 115 -5.07 8.04 -10.06
N VAL A 116 -4.81 8.75 -8.98
CA VAL A 116 -4.12 10.07 -8.99
C VAL A 116 -2.64 9.89 -8.69
N SER A 117 -2.28 9.07 -7.70
CA SER A 117 -0.89 8.81 -7.30
C SER A 117 -0.34 7.57 -8.01
N PRO A 118 0.70 7.71 -8.86
CA PRO A 118 1.33 6.56 -9.53
C PRO A 118 1.85 5.51 -8.53
N LYS A 119 2.36 5.95 -7.39
CA LYS A 119 2.85 5.07 -6.32
C LYS A 119 1.75 4.15 -5.80
N TYR A 120 0.61 4.72 -5.36
CA TYR A 120 -0.48 3.92 -4.81
C TYR A 120 -1.21 3.12 -5.88
N SER A 121 -1.26 3.61 -7.13
CA SER A 121 -1.78 2.83 -8.26
C SER A 121 -0.95 1.58 -8.53
N ALA A 122 0.39 1.67 -8.43
CA ALA A 122 1.26 0.50 -8.53
C ALA A 122 1.07 -0.44 -7.34
N LEU A 123 1.15 0.08 -6.10
CA LEU A 123 1.00 -0.73 -4.88
C LEU A 123 -0.36 -1.42 -4.78
N ASN A 124 -1.45 -0.80 -5.24
CA ASN A 124 -2.76 -1.45 -5.34
C ASN A 124 -2.70 -2.70 -6.23
N SER A 125 -1.95 -2.63 -7.35
CA SER A 125 -1.77 -3.80 -8.22
C SER A 125 -1.02 -4.92 -7.51
N PHE A 126 0.03 -4.59 -6.73
CA PHE A 126 0.76 -5.58 -5.94
C PHE A 126 -0.16 -6.31 -4.95
N TRP A 127 -0.88 -5.56 -4.10
CA TRP A 127 -1.71 -6.16 -3.06
C TRP A 127 -2.96 -6.88 -3.60
N GLN A 128 -3.51 -6.44 -4.73
CA GLN A 128 -4.53 -7.22 -5.44
C GLN A 128 -3.95 -8.55 -5.96
N GLY A 129 -2.67 -8.55 -6.36
CA GLY A 129 -1.92 -9.76 -6.70
C GLY A 129 -1.77 -10.69 -5.51
N GLU A 130 -1.41 -10.17 -4.33
CA GLU A 130 -1.30 -10.94 -3.07
C GLU A 130 -2.63 -11.61 -2.70
N ILE A 131 -3.75 -10.88 -2.81
CA ILE A 131 -5.08 -11.45 -2.54
C ILE A 131 -5.42 -12.57 -3.52
N ALA A 132 -5.21 -12.36 -4.82
CA ALA A 132 -5.46 -13.37 -5.84
C ALA A 132 -4.56 -14.60 -5.65
N PHE A 133 -3.29 -14.38 -5.30
CA PHE A 133 -2.34 -15.45 -5.01
C PHE A 133 -2.79 -16.30 -3.82
N ALA A 134 -3.20 -15.65 -2.72
CA ALA A 134 -3.72 -16.34 -1.53
C ALA A 134 -5.02 -17.13 -1.82
N GLN A 135 -5.79 -16.71 -2.81
CA GLN A 135 -7.00 -17.42 -3.29
C GLN A 135 -6.71 -18.53 -4.30
N GLY A 136 -5.44 -18.70 -4.71
CA GLY A 136 -5.05 -19.68 -5.74
C GLY A 136 -5.37 -19.24 -7.18
N ASP A 137 -5.82 -17.99 -7.39
CA ASP A 137 -6.05 -17.44 -8.72
C ASP A 137 -4.74 -16.92 -9.33
N TYR A 138 -3.86 -17.86 -9.68
CA TYR A 138 -2.53 -17.56 -10.21
C TYR A 138 -2.53 -16.76 -11.52
N PRO A 139 -3.48 -16.96 -12.45
CA PRO A 139 -3.56 -16.10 -13.64
C PRO A 139 -3.82 -14.65 -13.32
N VAL A 140 -4.77 -14.35 -12.43
CA VAL A 140 -5.08 -12.99 -11.99
C VAL A 140 -3.91 -12.41 -11.19
N ALA A 141 -3.33 -13.19 -10.26
CA ALA A 141 -2.17 -12.79 -9.48
C ALA A 141 -1.00 -12.36 -10.40
N ALA A 142 -0.66 -13.19 -11.39
CA ALA A 142 0.40 -12.91 -12.34
C ALA A 142 0.15 -11.63 -13.14
N ALA A 143 -1.09 -11.40 -13.60
CA ALA A 143 -1.46 -10.17 -14.31
C ALA A 143 -1.26 -8.93 -13.43
N LYS A 144 -1.62 -9.01 -12.13
CA LYS A 144 -1.49 -7.94 -11.16
C LYS A 144 -0.03 -7.64 -10.81
N TYR A 145 0.80 -8.66 -10.55
CA TYR A 145 2.23 -8.48 -10.32
C TYR A 145 2.94 -7.89 -11.54
N ASN A 146 2.61 -8.33 -12.75
CA ASN A 146 3.16 -7.74 -13.97
C ASN A 146 2.76 -6.27 -14.13
N ALA A 147 1.52 -5.89 -13.80
CA ALA A 147 1.07 -4.50 -13.81
C ALA A 147 1.84 -3.64 -12.80
N TYR A 148 2.14 -4.19 -11.61
CA TYR A 148 2.98 -3.54 -10.61
C TYR A 148 4.41 -3.34 -11.11
N LEU A 149 5.07 -4.39 -11.58
CA LEU A 149 6.48 -4.38 -12.02
C LEU A 149 6.76 -3.42 -13.20
N LYS A 150 5.74 -3.14 -14.02
CA LYS A 150 5.85 -2.15 -15.12
C LYS A 150 5.93 -0.70 -14.61
N ARG A 151 5.49 -0.42 -13.40
CA ARG A 151 5.34 0.94 -12.85
C ARG A 151 6.21 1.20 -11.64
N ALA A 152 6.54 0.16 -10.88
CA ALA A 152 7.26 0.29 -9.62
C ALA A 152 8.76 0.46 -9.83
N PRO A 153 9.44 1.32 -9.05
CA PRO A 153 10.89 1.35 -8.98
C PRO A 153 11.43 0.02 -8.44
N ARG A 154 12.58 -0.41 -8.97
CA ARG A 154 13.24 -1.65 -8.52
C ARG A 154 13.71 -1.60 -7.05
N SER A 155 13.84 -0.41 -6.48
CA SER A 155 14.22 -0.17 -5.09
C SER A 155 13.09 -0.41 -4.08
N GLU A 156 11.84 -0.52 -4.53
CA GLU A 156 10.71 -0.81 -3.64
C GLU A 156 10.80 -2.26 -3.15
N LYS A 157 10.52 -2.45 -1.85
CA LYS A 157 10.62 -3.78 -1.19
C LYS A 157 9.67 -4.81 -1.81
N GLU A 158 8.52 -4.38 -2.29
CA GLU A 158 7.53 -5.21 -2.95
C GLU A 158 7.98 -5.70 -4.34
N TYR A 159 9.00 -5.03 -4.95
CA TYR A 159 9.46 -5.38 -6.30
C TYR A 159 10.02 -6.80 -6.38
N ALA A 160 10.90 -7.14 -5.46
CA ALA A 160 11.47 -8.48 -5.38
C ALA A 160 10.39 -9.52 -5.08
N MET A 161 9.48 -9.23 -4.14
CA MET A 161 8.41 -10.16 -3.77
C MET A 161 7.44 -10.42 -4.93
N ALA A 162 7.16 -9.39 -5.75
CA ALA A 162 6.36 -9.59 -6.96
C ALA A 162 7.02 -10.55 -7.96
N LEU A 163 8.35 -10.47 -8.12
CA LEU A 163 9.11 -11.42 -8.96
C LEU A 163 9.08 -12.84 -8.40
N TYR A 164 9.25 -12.98 -7.09
CA TYR A 164 9.19 -14.27 -6.39
C TYR A 164 7.82 -14.94 -6.58
N ASN A 165 6.73 -14.19 -6.31
CA ASN A 165 5.38 -14.70 -6.46
C ASN A 165 5.00 -14.97 -7.92
N LEU A 166 5.52 -14.21 -8.88
CA LEU A 166 5.40 -14.53 -10.31
C LEU A 166 6.04 -15.88 -10.65
N GLY A 167 7.20 -16.18 -10.05
CA GLY A 167 7.83 -17.50 -10.17
C GLY A 167 6.88 -18.61 -9.75
N TYR A 168 6.23 -18.44 -8.60
CA TYR A 168 5.24 -19.41 -8.11
C TYR A 168 3.96 -19.46 -8.94
N CYS A 169 3.46 -18.33 -9.44
CA CYS A 169 2.32 -18.32 -10.35
C CYS A 169 2.59 -19.15 -11.63
N ALA A 170 3.80 -19.05 -12.17
CA ALA A 170 4.22 -19.82 -13.33
C ALA A 170 4.47 -21.29 -12.99
N PHE A 171 5.17 -21.55 -11.88
CA PHE A 171 5.45 -22.91 -11.39
C PHE A 171 4.16 -23.72 -11.17
N SER A 172 3.16 -23.10 -10.51
CA SER A 172 1.84 -23.73 -10.26
C SER A 172 1.07 -24.06 -11.54
N ARG A 173 1.38 -23.39 -12.66
CA ARG A 173 0.79 -23.64 -13.97
C ARG A 173 1.67 -24.52 -14.85
N MET A 174 2.73 -25.09 -14.28
CA MET A 174 3.72 -25.92 -15.02
C MET A 174 4.44 -25.16 -16.14
N ASP A 175 4.46 -23.83 -16.11
CA ASP A 175 5.24 -22.98 -17.02
C ASP A 175 6.65 -22.79 -16.45
N MET A 176 7.48 -23.84 -16.61
CA MET A 176 8.82 -23.89 -16.00
C MET A 176 9.76 -22.84 -16.57
N ALA A 177 9.62 -22.49 -17.85
CA ALA A 177 10.44 -21.45 -18.48
C ALA A 177 10.18 -20.06 -17.86
N GLN A 178 8.91 -19.70 -17.68
CA GLN A 178 8.52 -18.45 -17.02
C GLN A 178 8.87 -18.47 -15.53
N ALA A 179 8.71 -19.59 -14.84
CA ALA A 179 9.07 -19.75 -13.43
C ALA A 179 10.57 -19.50 -13.24
N ARG A 180 11.42 -20.18 -14.04
CA ARG A 180 12.87 -20.03 -14.04
C ARG A 180 13.27 -18.57 -14.19
N GLY A 181 12.77 -17.89 -15.24
CA GLY A 181 13.12 -16.48 -15.50
C GLY A 181 12.64 -15.54 -14.38
N SER A 182 11.55 -15.82 -13.71
CA SER A 182 11.05 -14.99 -12.60
C SER A 182 11.90 -15.17 -11.34
N PHE A 183 12.27 -16.40 -10.96
CA PHE A 183 13.15 -16.65 -9.83
C PHE A 183 14.58 -16.15 -10.08
N GLU A 184 15.11 -16.24 -11.30
CA GLU A 184 16.41 -15.64 -11.68
C GLU A 184 16.41 -14.12 -11.45
N LYS A 185 15.36 -13.43 -11.93
CA LYS A 185 15.19 -11.99 -11.70
C LYS A 185 15.07 -11.65 -10.22
N PHE A 186 14.32 -12.44 -9.45
CA PHE A 186 14.23 -12.29 -8.00
C PHE A 186 15.60 -12.39 -7.36
N LEU A 187 16.33 -13.46 -7.61
CA LEU A 187 17.67 -13.71 -7.05
C LEU A 187 18.69 -12.62 -7.39
N ALA A 188 18.53 -11.97 -8.55
CA ALA A 188 19.39 -10.87 -8.99
C ALA A 188 19.15 -9.56 -8.23
N VAL A 189 17.92 -9.32 -7.71
CA VAL A 189 17.57 -8.06 -7.05
C VAL A 189 17.37 -8.20 -5.54
N TYR A 190 17.19 -9.43 -5.02
CA TYR A 190 16.93 -9.68 -3.62
C TYR A 190 18.23 -9.88 -2.82
N PRO A 191 18.62 -8.93 -1.95
CA PRO A 191 19.93 -8.96 -1.30
C PRO A 191 20.02 -9.86 -0.07
N ALA A 192 18.87 -10.16 0.58
CA ALA A 192 18.85 -10.90 1.83
C ALA A 192 19.22 -12.38 1.61
N ARG A 193 19.93 -12.95 2.62
CA ARG A 193 20.21 -14.37 2.68
C ARG A 193 19.27 -14.99 3.72
N ASP A 194 18.08 -15.29 3.31
CA ASP A 194 17.01 -15.80 4.16
C ASP A 194 16.22 -16.91 3.45
N ARG A 195 15.13 -17.36 4.10
CA ARG A 195 14.27 -18.43 3.58
C ARG A 195 13.76 -18.19 2.16
N TYR A 196 13.51 -16.93 1.75
CA TYR A 196 12.98 -16.64 0.41
C TYR A 196 14.04 -16.85 -0.66
N ARG A 197 15.29 -16.46 -0.37
CA ARG A 197 16.42 -16.72 -1.26
C ARG A 197 16.71 -18.22 -1.36
N ALA A 198 16.76 -18.92 -0.24
CA ALA A 198 16.98 -20.37 -0.20
C ALA A 198 15.89 -21.11 -0.99
N ASP A 199 14.62 -20.74 -0.77
CA ASP A 199 13.52 -21.35 -1.50
C ASP A 199 13.58 -21.08 -3.01
N ALA A 200 13.88 -19.84 -3.43
CA ALA A 200 14.03 -19.53 -4.85
C ALA A 200 15.17 -20.34 -5.52
N CYS A 201 16.29 -20.56 -4.82
CA CYS A 201 17.35 -21.44 -5.28
C CYS A 201 16.86 -22.90 -5.39
N ASN A 202 16.12 -23.38 -4.38
CA ASN A 202 15.52 -24.72 -4.46
C ASN A 202 14.57 -24.87 -5.66
N ARG A 203 13.71 -23.87 -5.92
CA ARG A 203 12.83 -23.89 -7.11
C ARG A 203 13.64 -23.89 -8.41
N GLN A 204 14.75 -23.14 -8.47
CA GLN A 204 15.67 -23.21 -9.62
C GLN A 204 16.28 -24.61 -9.76
N GLY A 205 16.69 -25.23 -8.67
CA GLY A 205 17.18 -26.60 -8.66
C GLY A 205 16.13 -27.60 -9.17
N ASP A 206 14.88 -27.50 -8.69
CA ASP A 206 13.77 -28.36 -9.13
C ASP A 206 13.50 -28.25 -10.64
N ILE A 207 13.50 -27.03 -11.17
CA ILE A 207 13.30 -26.78 -12.61
C ILE A 207 14.45 -27.39 -13.42
N ARG A 208 15.72 -27.15 -13.02
CA ARG A 208 16.89 -27.72 -13.70
C ARG A 208 16.91 -29.22 -13.63
N TYR A 209 16.50 -29.81 -12.50
CA TYR A 209 16.38 -31.25 -12.36
C TYR A 209 15.34 -31.84 -13.34
N SER A 210 14.19 -31.18 -13.48
CA SER A 210 13.14 -31.59 -14.44
C SER A 210 13.64 -31.52 -15.90
N ASP A 211 14.52 -30.56 -16.19
CA ASP A 211 15.16 -30.37 -17.49
C ASP A 211 16.36 -31.34 -17.71
N ARG A 212 16.67 -32.20 -16.74
CA ARG A 212 17.83 -33.12 -16.69
C ARG A 212 19.19 -32.40 -16.66
N GLU A 213 19.23 -31.16 -16.24
CA GLU A 213 20.44 -30.37 -15.99
C GLU A 213 20.99 -30.69 -14.58
N PHE A 214 21.35 -31.94 -14.30
CA PHE A 214 21.60 -32.44 -12.94
C PHE A 214 22.72 -31.71 -12.20
N GLU A 215 23.84 -31.44 -12.85
CA GLU A 215 24.96 -30.70 -12.23
C GLU A 215 24.57 -29.27 -11.87
N ALA A 216 23.81 -28.61 -12.74
CA ALA A 216 23.28 -27.28 -12.49
C ALA A 216 22.23 -27.28 -11.39
N ALA A 217 21.41 -28.34 -11.28
CA ALA A 217 20.44 -28.50 -10.17
C ALA A 217 21.16 -28.60 -8.82
N VAL A 218 22.21 -29.43 -8.73
CA VAL A 218 23.03 -29.56 -7.51
C VAL A 218 23.61 -28.21 -7.10
N ALA A 219 24.17 -27.45 -8.06
CA ALA A 219 24.71 -26.12 -7.77
C ALA A 219 23.66 -25.14 -7.21
N GLU A 220 22.41 -25.21 -7.65
CA GLU A 220 21.34 -24.36 -7.09
C GLU A 220 20.92 -24.83 -5.68
N TYR A 221 20.84 -26.13 -5.43
CA TYR A 221 20.57 -26.66 -4.09
C TYR A 221 21.69 -26.31 -3.08
N ASP A 222 22.95 -26.35 -3.50
CA ASP A 222 24.08 -25.93 -2.67
C ASP A 222 24.04 -24.42 -2.33
N ARG A 223 23.47 -23.60 -3.23
CA ARG A 223 23.24 -22.17 -2.98
C ARG A 223 22.09 -21.90 -2.02
N ALA A 224 21.18 -22.85 -1.84
CA ALA A 224 20.07 -22.77 -0.92
C ALA A 224 20.43 -23.16 0.52
N ALA A 225 21.49 -23.96 0.70
CA ALA A 225 22.02 -24.41 2.00
C ALA A 225 22.80 -23.28 2.73
#